data_ef9f746ad24aeada1a24e12ba8842779
#
_entry.id   ef9f746ad24aeada1a24e12ba8842779
#
_cell.length_a   1.000
_cell.length_b   1.000
_cell.length_c   1.000
_cell.angle_alpha   90.00
_cell.angle_beta   90.00
_cell.angle_gamma   90.00
#
_symmetry.space_group_name_H-M   'P 1'
#
loop_
_entity.id
_entity.type
_entity.pdbx_description
1 polymer ?
#
loop_
_entity_poly.entity_id
_entity_poly.type
_entity_poly.pdbx_seq_one_letter_code
_entity_poly.pdbx_strand_id
1 'polypeptide(L)'
;VGSARSGPASKKAEAEEIVATVPAEVLGLPKPTWAGDDVAMLYDMATRFLSEEIAPRYEEFEKAEMFDRESWTKAGQAGLLCASMPEEYGGSGGTFAHESAIIEAISHVGVDGFGIGLHNSIVAPYILHYGSEEQKKKWLPRMASGELIGAIAMTEPGAGSDLQGVKTSAKRDGNQYSINGSKTFITNGQLANLIIVVTKTDPSKGAKGTSLIVVETDEVEGFERGRNLDKIGLKSNDTSELFFNDVRVPTSNLLGHDEGQGFVQLMQQLPQERLQIGTTAIAAVERALALTIDYVKERKAFGKAILEFQNTQFKLAELKTEATIGRVFYNDCVARHIDGGLDPVTASMAKYWLTDLQGKVMDECLQLHGGYGYMNEYPIARMFRDARVQRIYGGTNEIMKLLIARSL
;
A
#
# COMPACT_ATOMS: atom_id res chain seq x y z
N VAL A 1 -26.71 -43.10 -13.08
CA VAL A 1 -27.34 -42.85 -11.78
C VAL A 1 -26.70 -41.61 -11.22
N GLY A 2 -27.52 -40.54 -11.06
CA GLY A 2 -27.09 -39.18 -10.89
C GLY A 2 -26.32 -38.88 -9.59
N SER A 3 -25.22 -38.16 -9.70
CA SER A 3 -24.63 -37.38 -8.65
C SER A 3 -24.99 -35.93 -8.90
N ALA A 4 -25.72 -35.33 -7.97
CA ALA A 4 -26.08 -33.93 -8.00
C ALA A 4 -24.83 -33.06 -8.01
N ARG A 5 -24.67 -32.27 -9.06
CA ARG A 5 -23.65 -31.20 -9.12
C ARG A 5 -24.11 -30.10 -8.19
N SER A 6 -23.37 -29.85 -7.09
CA SER A 6 -23.52 -28.63 -6.30
C SER A 6 -23.27 -27.41 -7.19
N GLY A 7 -24.24 -26.52 -7.29
CA GLY A 7 -24.20 -25.36 -8.17
C GLY A 7 -23.26 -24.26 -7.64
N PRO A 8 -22.98 -23.22 -8.47
CA PRO A 8 -22.05 -22.15 -8.12
C PRO A 8 -22.45 -21.32 -6.86
N ALA A 9 -23.70 -21.38 -6.41
CA ALA A 9 -24.17 -20.67 -5.22
C ALA A 9 -23.64 -21.25 -3.89
N SER A 10 -23.38 -22.58 -3.80
CA SER A 10 -22.82 -23.18 -2.57
C SER A 10 -21.34 -22.84 -2.39
N LYS A 11 -20.62 -22.67 -3.48
CA LYS A 11 -19.18 -22.31 -3.44
C LYS A 11 -18.94 -20.84 -3.09
N LYS A 12 -19.91 -19.96 -3.36
CA LYS A 12 -19.85 -18.55 -2.98
C LYS A 12 -20.07 -18.38 -1.47
N ALA A 13 -20.98 -19.14 -0.86
CA ALA A 13 -21.20 -19.16 0.58
C ALA A 13 -20.01 -19.74 1.36
N GLU A 14 -19.33 -20.76 0.82
CA GLU A 14 -18.11 -21.34 1.41
C GLU A 14 -16.91 -20.37 1.36
N ALA A 15 -16.82 -19.53 0.32
CA ALA A 15 -15.81 -18.49 0.22
C ALA A 15 -16.09 -17.30 1.18
N GLU A 16 -17.34 -17.03 1.50
CA GLU A 16 -17.76 -15.98 2.44
C GLU A 16 -17.50 -16.36 3.91
N GLU A 17 -17.52 -17.66 4.26
CA GLU A 17 -17.27 -18.15 5.62
C GLU A 17 -15.77 -18.17 6.01
N ILE A 18 -14.86 -18.18 5.03
CA ILE A 18 -13.40 -18.20 5.25
C ILE A 18 -12.85 -16.81 5.69
N VAL A 19 -13.63 -15.75 5.54
CA VAL A 19 -13.20 -14.37 5.85
C VAL A 19 -13.18 -14.09 7.37
N ALA A 20 -13.75 -14.95 8.21
CA ALA A 20 -13.99 -14.67 9.64
C ALA A 20 -12.82 -14.97 10.59
N THR A 21 -11.72 -15.59 10.13
CA THR A 21 -10.62 -15.97 11.01
C THR A 21 -9.33 -15.24 10.62
N VAL A 22 -8.68 -14.57 11.60
CA VAL A 22 -7.40 -13.87 11.37
C VAL A 22 -6.36 -14.87 10.87
N PRO A 23 -5.80 -14.73 9.66
CA PRO A 23 -4.88 -15.72 9.09
C PRO A 23 -3.65 -15.98 9.98
N ALA A 24 -3.14 -14.96 10.66
CA ALA A 24 -2.03 -15.08 11.59
C ALA A 24 -2.36 -16.01 12.79
N GLU A 25 -3.58 -15.95 13.29
CA GLU A 25 -4.04 -16.84 14.40
C GLU A 25 -4.21 -18.27 13.93
N VAL A 26 -4.80 -18.50 12.75
CA VAL A 26 -4.91 -19.84 12.13
C VAL A 26 -3.54 -20.49 11.96
N LEU A 27 -2.54 -19.69 11.59
CA LEU A 27 -1.16 -20.15 11.42
C LEU A 27 -0.40 -20.27 12.75
N GLY A 28 -0.94 -19.77 13.89
CA GLY A 28 -0.25 -19.73 15.17
C GLY A 28 1.01 -18.87 15.14
N LEU A 29 0.97 -17.75 14.43
CA LEU A 29 2.10 -16.81 14.35
C LEU A 29 2.21 -15.94 15.60
N PRO A 30 3.40 -15.40 15.90
CA PRO A 30 3.60 -14.55 17.08
C PRO A 30 2.74 -13.29 17.01
N LYS A 31 1.98 -13.04 18.08
CA LYS A 31 1.21 -11.79 18.22
C LYS A 31 2.16 -10.61 18.40
N PRO A 32 1.87 -9.46 17.79
CA PRO A 32 2.66 -8.25 17.96
C PRO A 32 2.53 -7.71 19.40
N THR A 33 3.64 -7.33 20.02
CA THR A 33 3.65 -6.74 21.37
C THR A 33 3.20 -5.28 21.38
N TRP A 34 3.22 -4.63 20.21
CA TRP A 34 2.79 -3.25 20.02
C TRP A 34 1.27 -3.10 19.76
N ALA A 35 0.55 -4.19 19.52
CA ALA A 35 -0.90 -4.15 19.32
C ALA A 35 -1.62 -4.21 20.66
N GLY A 36 -2.07 -3.06 21.14
CA GLY A 36 -3.00 -2.96 22.27
C GLY A 36 -4.44 -3.29 21.87
N ASP A 37 -5.35 -3.23 22.84
CA ASP A 37 -6.77 -3.52 22.61
C ASP A 37 -7.41 -2.56 21.60
N ASP A 38 -6.98 -1.30 21.58
CA ASP A 38 -7.40 -0.27 20.62
C ASP A 38 -7.02 -0.61 19.17
N VAL A 39 -5.79 -1.09 18.97
CA VAL A 39 -5.30 -1.55 17.66
C VAL A 39 -6.06 -2.79 17.19
N ALA A 40 -6.34 -3.74 18.11
CA ALA A 40 -7.13 -4.93 17.81
C ALA A 40 -8.58 -4.57 17.43
N MET A 41 -9.22 -3.66 18.18
CA MET A 41 -10.55 -3.16 17.87
C MET A 41 -10.60 -2.47 16.49
N LEU A 42 -9.58 -1.69 16.14
CA LEU A 42 -9.50 -1.04 14.83
C LEU A 42 -9.34 -2.07 13.71
N TYR A 43 -8.52 -3.11 13.93
CA TYR A 43 -8.37 -4.22 12.98
C TYR A 43 -9.72 -4.92 12.71
N ASP A 44 -10.48 -5.24 13.78
CA ASP A 44 -11.78 -5.89 13.66
C ASP A 44 -12.81 -5.00 12.94
N MET A 45 -12.80 -3.70 13.25
CA MET A 45 -13.66 -2.71 12.59
C MET A 45 -13.31 -2.57 11.11
N ALA A 46 -12.01 -2.47 10.78
CA ALA A 46 -11.53 -2.40 9.41
C ALA A 46 -11.89 -3.67 8.63
N THR A 47 -11.67 -4.85 9.21
CA THR A 47 -12.00 -6.14 8.60
C THR A 47 -13.50 -6.24 8.29
N ARG A 48 -14.36 -5.83 9.23
CA ARG A 48 -15.82 -5.82 9.02
C ARG A 48 -16.20 -4.87 7.88
N PHE A 49 -15.75 -3.63 7.92
CA PHE A 49 -16.04 -2.64 6.87
C PHE A 49 -15.59 -3.13 5.49
N LEU A 50 -14.37 -3.65 5.40
CA LEU A 50 -13.82 -4.12 4.12
C LEU A 50 -14.57 -5.35 3.60
N SER A 51 -14.99 -6.24 4.49
CA SER A 51 -15.75 -7.45 4.12
C SER A 51 -17.19 -7.14 3.69
N GLU A 52 -17.85 -6.18 4.34
CA GLU A 52 -19.26 -5.85 4.09
C GLU A 52 -19.44 -4.84 2.95
N GLU A 53 -18.56 -3.81 2.85
CA GLU A 53 -18.72 -2.69 1.92
C GLU A 53 -17.84 -2.80 0.68
N ILE A 54 -16.65 -3.40 0.78
CA ILE A 54 -15.64 -3.35 -0.29
C ILE A 54 -15.54 -4.70 -1.02
N ALA A 55 -15.35 -5.80 -0.31
CA ALA A 55 -15.12 -7.11 -0.92
C ALA A 55 -16.24 -7.56 -1.86
N PRO A 56 -17.53 -7.34 -1.57
CA PRO A 56 -18.61 -7.74 -2.47
C PRO A 56 -18.60 -7.01 -3.82
N ARG A 57 -17.99 -5.81 -3.87
CA ARG A 57 -17.88 -4.96 -5.06
C ARG A 57 -16.50 -5.00 -5.71
N TYR A 58 -15.58 -5.80 -5.19
CA TYR A 58 -14.18 -5.73 -5.61
C TYR A 58 -13.96 -6.06 -7.09
N GLU A 59 -14.73 -7.00 -7.65
CA GLU A 59 -14.69 -7.31 -9.09
C GLU A 59 -15.17 -6.13 -9.96
N GLU A 60 -16.08 -5.29 -9.45
CA GLU A 60 -16.52 -4.07 -10.16
C GLU A 60 -15.37 -3.07 -10.22
N PHE A 61 -14.63 -2.90 -9.12
CA PHE A 61 -13.46 -2.03 -9.08
C PHE A 61 -12.32 -2.55 -9.96
N GLU A 62 -12.09 -3.87 -10.01
CA GLU A 62 -11.10 -4.46 -10.93
C GLU A 62 -11.48 -4.20 -12.41
N LYS A 63 -12.76 -4.27 -12.77
CA LYS A 63 -13.24 -3.98 -14.13
C LYS A 63 -13.20 -2.48 -14.47
N ALA A 64 -13.47 -1.63 -13.48
CA ALA A 64 -13.39 -0.18 -13.62
C ALA A 64 -11.94 0.34 -13.58
N GLU A 65 -10.99 -0.54 -13.18
CA GLU A 65 -9.58 -0.22 -12.92
C GLU A 65 -9.39 0.92 -11.91
N MET A 66 -10.37 1.12 -11.01
CA MET A 66 -10.40 2.22 -10.06
C MET A 66 -11.47 1.97 -8.99
N PHE A 67 -11.26 2.45 -7.78
CA PHE A 67 -12.29 2.59 -6.75
C PHE A 67 -13.19 3.81 -7.04
N ASP A 68 -14.39 3.83 -6.45
CA ASP A 68 -15.25 5.01 -6.47
C ASP A 68 -14.99 5.91 -5.25
N ARG A 69 -15.41 7.18 -5.36
CA ARG A 69 -15.30 8.15 -4.26
C ARG A 69 -16.19 7.82 -3.07
N GLU A 70 -17.29 7.11 -3.28
CA GLU A 70 -18.19 6.69 -2.21
C GLU A 70 -17.47 5.76 -1.24
N SER A 71 -16.67 4.81 -1.75
CA SER A 71 -15.85 3.92 -0.92
C SER A 71 -14.85 4.68 -0.04
N TRP A 72 -14.24 5.75 -0.56
CA TRP A 72 -13.36 6.60 0.22
C TRP A 72 -14.09 7.39 1.31
N THR A 73 -15.25 7.97 0.98
CA THR A 73 -16.08 8.69 1.96
C THR A 73 -16.55 7.76 3.08
N LYS A 74 -17.00 6.55 2.73
CA LYS A 74 -17.40 5.53 3.73
C LYS A 74 -16.21 5.09 4.60
N ALA A 75 -15.03 4.92 4.02
CA ALA A 75 -13.82 4.60 4.79
C ALA A 75 -13.46 5.73 5.79
N GLY A 76 -13.60 7.00 5.39
CA GLY A 76 -13.44 8.14 6.28
C GLY A 76 -14.48 8.13 7.42
N GLN A 77 -15.76 7.90 7.11
CA GLN A 77 -16.84 7.80 8.11
C GLN A 77 -16.62 6.63 9.10
N ALA A 78 -15.99 5.54 8.63
CA ALA A 78 -15.60 4.41 9.46
C ALA A 78 -14.29 4.65 10.24
N GLY A 79 -13.65 5.82 10.16
CA GLY A 79 -12.42 6.15 10.87
C GLY A 79 -11.17 5.40 10.35
N LEU A 80 -11.21 4.92 9.11
CA LEU A 80 -10.10 4.16 8.50
C LEU A 80 -9.11 5.04 7.74
N LEU A 81 -9.40 6.33 7.59
CA LEU A 81 -8.50 7.27 6.93
C LEU A 81 -7.75 8.10 7.96
N CYS A 82 -6.42 8.17 7.80
CA CYS A 82 -5.54 9.00 8.64
C CYS A 82 -5.63 8.68 10.15
N ALA A 83 -5.76 7.40 10.51
CA ALA A 83 -5.92 6.96 11.90
C ALA A 83 -4.74 7.38 12.81
N SER A 84 -3.54 7.51 12.26
CA SER A 84 -2.34 7.96 12.99
C SER A 84 -2.20 9.49 13.12
N MET A 85 -3.07 10.26 12.46
CA MET A 85 -3.01 11.72 12.56
C MET A 85 -3.60 12.20 13.89
N PRO A 86 -3.09 13.33 14.45
CA PRO A 86 -3.67 13.93 15.65
C PRO A 86 -5.16 14.26 15.51
N GLU A 87 -5.90 14.17 16.62
CA GLU A 87 -7.33 14.45 16.65
C GLU A 87 -7.67 15.89 16.20
N GLU A 88 -6.80 16.86 16.53
CA GLU A 88 -6.96 18.26 16.10
C GLU A 88 -6.97 18.45 14.58
N TYR A 89 -6.44 17.47 13.83
CA TYR A 89 -6.46 17.43 12.36
C TYR A 89 -7.41 16.36 11.81
N GLY A 90 -8.33 15.85 12.63
CA GLY A 90 -9.38 14.93 12.20
C GLY A 90 -9.00 13.45 12.19
N GLY A 91 -7.80 13.08 12.63
CA GLY A 91 -7.39 11.70 12.83
C GLY A 91 -7.87 11.14 14.16
N SER A 92 -7.41 9.93 14.51
CA SER A 92 -7.77 9.26 15.77
C SER A 92 -6.67 9.34 16.84
N GLY A 93 -5.59 10.09 16.59
CA GLY A 93 -4.46 10.21 17.52
C GLY A 93 -3.65 8.93 17.70
N GLY A 94 -3.80 7.98 16.78
CA GLY A 94 -3.10 6.69 16.80
C GLY A 94 -1.62 6.80 16.42
N THR A 95 -1.03 5.64 16.23
CA THR A 95 0.37 5.47 15.80
C THR A 95 0.43 4.66 14.51
N PHE A 96 1.63 4.38 14.02
CA PHE A 96 1.82 3.46 12.90
C PHE A 96 1.28 2.03 13.19
N ALA A 97 1.09 1.63 14.45
CA ALA A 97 0.39 0.39 14.79
C ALA A 97 -1.05 0.36 14.27
N HIS A 98 -1.75 1.49 14.37
CA HIS A 98 -3.12 1.63 13.87
C HIS A 98 -3.18 1.55 12.34
N GLU A 99 -2.24 2.22 11.65
CA GLU A 99 -2.12 2.12 10.19
C GLU A 99 -1.77 0.70 9.75
N SER A 100 -0.88 0.02 10.48
CA SER A 100 -0.54 -1.39 10.25
C SER A 100 -1.77 -2.29 10.34
N ALA A 101 -2.62 -2.10 11.35
CA ALA A 101 -3.85 -2.86 11.52
C ALA A 101 -4.81 -2.69 10.33
N ILE A 102 -4.98 -1.48 9.83
CA ILE A 102 -5.82 -1.20 8.65
C ILE A 102 -5.22 -1.88 7.39
N ILE A 103 -3.91 -1.77 7.18
CA ILE A 103 -3.23 -2.36 6.02
C ILE A 103 -3.27 -3.90 6.09
N GLU A 104 -3.08 -4.48 7.27
CA GLU A 104 -3.22 -5.93 7.47
C GLU A 104 -4.65 -6.39 7.17
N ALA A 105 -5.67 -5.67 7.63
CA ALA A 105 -7.07 -5.98 7.33
C ALA A 105 -7.35 -5.93 5.81
N ILE A 106 -6.83 -4.93 5.09
CA ILE A 106 -6.95 -4.83 3.62
C ILE A 106 -6.39 -6.09 2.94
N SER A 107 -5.19 -6.53 3.33
CA SER A 107 -4.56 -7.71 2.73
C SER A 107 -5.21 -9.01 3.18
N HIS A 108 -5.64 -9.12 4.43
CA HIS A 108 -6.32 -10.31 4.95
C HIS A 108 -7.72 -10.50 4.33
N VAL A 109 -8.46 -9.43 4.07
CA VAL A 109 -9.73 -9.47 3.31
C VAL A 109 -9.45 -9.69 1.81
N GLY A 110 -8.32 -9.21 1.31
CA GLY A 110 -7.88 -9.39 -0.08
C GLY A 110 -8.40 -8.33 -1.02
N VAL A 111 -8.40 -7.10 -0.56
CA VAL A 111 -8.79 -5.92 -1.31
C VAL A 111 -7.60 -4.97 -1.47
N ASP A 112 -6.42 -5.53 -1.74
CA ASP A 112 -5.11 -4.86 -1.76
C ASP A 112 -5.01 -3.66 -2.72
N GLY A 113 -5.91 -3.56 -3.69
CA GLY A 113 -5.97 -2.40 -4.59
C GLY A 113 -6.58 -1.14 -3.96
N PHE A 114 -7.15 -1.21 -2.75
CA PHE A 114 -7.71 -0.02 -2.11
C PHE A 114 -6.57 0.86 -1.56
N GLY A 115 -6.35 2.01 -2.19
CA GLY A 115 -5.17 2.86 -2.00
C GLY A 115 -5.03 3.59 -0.66
N ILE A 116 -5.70 3.14 0.40
CA ILE A 116 -5.68 3.74 1.75
C ILE A 116 -4.26 3.78 2.32
N GLY A 117 -3.48 2.72 2.17
CA GLY A 117 -2.13 2.67 2.72
C GLY A 117 -1.24 3.81 2.21
N LEU A 118 -1.30 4.15 0.92
CA LEU A 118 -0.57 5.29 0.37
C LEU A 118 -1.10 6.62 0.92
N HIS A 119 -2.41 6.77 0.98
CA HIS A 119 -3.06 7.97 1.49
C HIS A 119 -2.71 8.24 2.96
N ASN A 120 -2.87 7.23 3.83
CA ASN A 120 -2.68 7.32 5.28
C ASN A 120 -1.21 7.37 5.69
N SER A 121 -0.42 6.41 5.20
CA SER A 121 0.92 6.14 5.72
C SER A 121 2.04 6.79 4.91
N ILE A 122 1.72 7.35 3.74
CA ILE A 122 2.68 8.07 2.89
C ILE A 122 2.28 9.54 2.76
N VAL A 123 1.14 9.86 2.12
CA VAL A 123 0.80 11.25 1.77
C VAL A 123 0.51 12.12 3.01
N ALA A 124 -0.36 11.66 3.90
CA ALA A 124 -0.73 12.42 5.09
C ALA A 124 0.46 12.75 6.01
N PRO A 125 1.44 11.85 6.26
CA PRO A 125 2.63 12.15 7.03
C PRO A 125 3.50 13.27 6.46
N TYR A 126 3.59 13.44 5.13
CA TYR A 126 4.31 14.59 4.56
C TYR A 126 3.68 15.92 4.97
N ILE A 127 2.35 15.99 4.96
CA ILE A 127 1.63 17.19 5.37
C ILE A 127 1.79 17.41 6.88
N LEU A 128 1.67 16.35 7.69
CA LEU A 128 1.82 16.43 9.14
C LEU A 128 3.21 16.93 9.55
N HIS A 129 4.27 16.37 8.96
CA HIS A 129 5.64 16.63 9.39
C HIS A 129 6.23 17.93 8.80
N TYR A 130 5.80 18.31 7.59
CA TYR A 130 6.42 19.43 6.88
C TYR A 130 5.45 20.56 6.56
N GLY A 131 4.15 20.37 6.72
CA GLY A 131 3.16 21.42 6.50
C GLY A 131 3.18 22.49 7.59
N SER A 132 2.84 23.74 7.21
CA SER A 132 2.51 24.78 8.18
C SER A 132 1.21 24.44 8.91
N GLU A 133 0.92 25.12 10.02
CA GLU A 133 -0.33 24.91 10.76
C GLU A 133 -1.57 25.18 9.89
N GLU A 134 -1.50 26.17 9.01
CA GLU A 134 -2.57 26.46 8.05
C GLU A 134 -2.76 25.31 7.05
N GLN A 135 -1.67 24.76 6.54
CA GLN A 135 -1.70 23.62 5.61
C GLN A 135 -2.27 22.38 6.29
N LYS A 136 -1.83 22.04 7.50
CA LYS A 136 -2.33 20.90 8.27
C LYS A 136 -3.84 21.03 8.52
N LYS A 137 -4.30 22.19 9.01
CA LYS A 137 -5.72 22.47 9.27
C LYS A 137 -6.56 22.52 8.00
N LYS A 138 -5.98 22.92 6.87
CA LYS A 138 -6.67 22.96 5.58
C LYS A 138 -6.88 21.57 4.99
N TRP A 139 -5.87 20.70 5.04
CA TRP A 139 -5.85 19.47 4.25
C TRP A 139 -6.10 18.19 5.06
N LEU A 140 -5.51 18.02 6.24
CA LEU A 140 -5.60 16.76 6.99
C LEU A 140 -7.03 16.39 7.39
N PRO A 141 -7.90 17.30 7.89
CA PRO A 141 -9.29 16.93 8.20
C PRO A 141 -10.09 16.48 6.98
N ARG A 142 -9.83 17.08 5.82
CA ARG A 142 -10.47 16.70 4.56
C ARG A 142 -9.93 15.39 4.01
N MET A 143 -8.67 15.05 4.30
CA MET A 143 -8.10 13.73 4.02
C MET A 143 -8.71 12.67 4.93
N ALA A 144 -8.84 12.92 6.22
CA ALA A 144 -9.42 12.00 7.18
C ALA A 144 -10.90 11.69 6.88
N SER A 145 -11.65 12.66 6.33
CA SER A 145 -13.05 12.45 5.90
C SER A 145 -13.21 11.75 4.55
N GLY A 146 -12.13 11.60 3.76
CA GLY A 146 -12.17 11.08 2.40
C GLY A 146 -12.62 12.10 1.34
N GLU A 147 -12.82 13.36 1.70
CA GLU A 147 -13.09 14.46 0.76
C GLU A 147 -11.87 14.70 -0.14
N LEU A 148 -10.67 14.74 0.43
CA LEU A 148 -9.42 14.78 -0.30
C LEU A 148 -8.80 13.38 -0.35
N ILE A 149 -8.57 12.88 -1.56
CA ILE A 149 -7.80 11.66 -1.79
C ILE A 149 -6.38 12.09 -2.17
N GLY A 150 -5.39 11.57 -1.42
CA GLY A 150 -4.00 11.94 -1.58
C GLY A 150 -3.24 11.08 -2.57
N ALA A 151 -2.34 11.72 -3.32
CA ALA A 151 -1.28 11.06 -4.10
C ALA A 151 0.05 11.77 -3.93
N ILE A 152 1.14 11.07 -4.23
CA ILE A 152 2.47 11.66 -4.33
C ILE A 152 3.07 11.39 -5.71
N ALA A 153 3.42 12.42 -6.44
CA ALA A 153 3.91 12.37 -7.80
C ALA A 153 5.43 12.54 -7.83
N MET A 154 6.15 11.41 -7.69
CA MET A 154 7.62 11.36 -7.70
C MET A 154 8.15 10.98 -9.08
N THR A 155 7.77 9.81 -9.57
CA THR A 155 8.34 9.13 -10.75
C THR A 155 8.00 9.86 -12.04
N GLU A 156 8.99 9.95 -12.93
CA GLU A 156 8.86 10.50 -14.28
C GLU A 156 9.26 9.43 -15.32
N PRO A 157 8.89 9.58 -16.59
CA PRO A 157 9.32 8.65 -17.64
C PRO A 157 10.85 8.45 -17.72
N GLY A 158 11.62 9.44 -17.28
CA GLY A 158 13.09 9.41 -17.27
C GLY A 158 13.72 9.30 -15.88
N ALA A 159 12.95 9.22 -14.80
CA ALA A 159 13.46 9.22 -13.43
C ALA A 159 12.60 8.34 -12.51
N GLY A 160 13.11 7.18 -12.15
CA GLY A 160 12.48 6.24 -11.20
C GLY A 160 13.38 6.05 -9.98
N SER A 161 14.25 5.03 -9.98
CA SER A 161 15.19 4.77 -8.87
C SER A 161 16.14 5.96 -8.60
N ASP A 162 16.51 6.70 -9.64
CA ASP A 162 17.26 7.96 -9.51
C ASP A 162 16.31 9.16 -9.41
N LEU A 163 15.84 9.45 -8.20
CA LEU A 163 14.98 10.60 -7.91
C LEU A 163 15.68 11.95 -8.10
N GLN A 164 17.02 11.97 -8.15
CA GLN A 164 17.75 13.22 -8.42
C GLN A 164 17.59 13.65 -9.89
N GLY A 165 17.28 12.70 -10.77
CA GLY A 165 17.03 12.93 -12.19
C GLY A 165 15.67 13.53 -12.55
N VAL A 166 14.83 13.85 -11.56
CA VAL A 166 13.53 14.54 -11.77
C VAL A 166 13.71 15.83 -12.53
N LYS A 167 12.85 16.06 -13.52
CA LYS A 167 12.88 17.24 -14.42
C LYS A 167 11.67 18.14 -14.29
N THR A 168 10.55 17.65 -13.73
CA THR A 168 9.38 18.50 -13.44
C THR A 168 9.85 19.72 -12.67
N SER A 169 9.61 20.90 -13.21
CA SER A 169 10.07 22.18 -12.67
C SER A 169 8.95 22.94 -11.97
N ALA A 170 9.30 23.70 -10.96
CA ALA A 170 8.43 24.68 -10.34
C ALA A 170 9.15 26.03 -10.29
N LYS A 171 8.79 26.93 -11.16
CA LYS A 171 9.39 28.26 -11.24
C LYS A 171 8.56 29.24 -10.44
N ARG A 172 9.20 29.94 -9.51
CA ARG A 172 8.55 31.01 -8.75
C ARG A 172 8.28 32.23 -9.64
N ASP A 173 7.04 32.69 -9.61
CA ASP A 173 6.56 33.88 -10.31
C ASP A 173 5.71 34.70 -9.31
N GLY A 174 6.33 35.69 -8.70
CA GLY A 174 5.73 36.47 -7.62
C GLY A 174 5.33 35.63 -6.40
N ASN A 175 4.03 35.55 -6.14
CA ASN A 175 3.44 34.77 -5.05
C ASN A 175 2.91 33.39 -5.48
N GLN A 176 3.27 32.93 -6.66
CA GLN A 176 2.87 31.64 -7.21
C GLN A 176 4.08 30.84 -7.69
N TYR A 177 3.89 29.51 -7.80
CA TYR A 177 4.72 28.61 -8.60
C TYR A 177 4.01 28.27 -9.91
N SER A 178 4.76 28.26 -11.00
CA SER A 178 4.37 27.67 -12.30
C SER A 178 5.03 26.31 -12.41
N ILE A 179 4.22 25.23 -12.40
CA ILE A 179 4.69 23.84 -12.44
C ILE A 179 4.57 23.33 -13.87
N ASN A 180 5.67 22.76 -14.38
CA ASN A 180 5.74 22.18 -15.73
C ASN A 180 6.46 20.83 -15.69
N GLY A 181 5.84 19.81 -16.29
CA GLY A 181 6.41 18.47 -16.39
C GLY A 181 5.40 17.36 -16.55
N SER A 182 5.87 16.13 -16.43
CA SER A 182 5.02 14.94 -16.49
C SER A 182 5.45 13.92 -15.47
N LYS A 183 4.50 13.19 -14.92
CA LYS A 183 4.70 12.13 -13.95
C LYS A 183 4.07 10.84 -14.45
N THR A 184 4.62 9.69 -14.03
CA THR A 184 4.09 8.38 -14.43
C THR A 184 4.08 7.42 -13.25
N PHE A 185 3.25 6.38 -13.33
CA PHE A 185 3.03 5.37 -12.29
C PHE A 185 2.51 5.97 -10.98
N ILE A 186 1.65 6.99 -11.05
CA ILE A 186 1.14 7.66 -9.86
C ILE A 186 -0.13 6.94 -9.37
N THR A 187 0.01 6.28 -8.23
CA THR A 187 -1.10 5.63 -7.50
C THR A 187 -2.12 6.67 -7.06
N ASN A 188 -3.39 6.35 -7.15
CA ASN A 188 -4.53 7.25 -6.93
C ASN A 188 -4.58 8.43 -7.93
N GLY A 189 -3.82 8.42 -9.02
CA GLY A 189 -3.68 9.58 -9.91
C GLY A 189 -4.96 9.99 -10.64
N GLN A 190 -5.90 9.06 -10.87
CA GLN A 190 -7.23 9.38 -11.41
C GLN A 190 -8.16 9.97 -10.33
N LEU A 191 -8.09 9.45 -9.10
CA LEU A 191 -8.97 9.83 -8.01
C LEU A 191 -8.46 11.01 -7.19
N ALA A 192 -7.14 11.16 -7.06
CA ALA A 192 -6.55 12.16 -6.18
C ALA A 192 -6.94 13.58 -6.60
N ASN A 193 -7.38 14.34 -5.62
CA ASN A 193 -7.60 15.79 -5.75
C ASN A 193 -6.63 16.59 -4.85
N LEU A 194 -5.71 15.90 -4.13
CA LEU A 194 -4.58 16.50 -3.47
C LEU A 194 -3.31 15.72 -3.84
N ILE A 195 -2.37 16.36 -4.54
CA ILE A 195 -1.15 15.71 -5.03
C ILE A 195 0.08 16.45 -4.51
N ILE A 196 0.96 15.74 -3.80
CA ILE A 196 2.30 16.22 -3.50
C ILE A 196 3.17 16.00 -4.72
N VAL A 197 3.63 17.05 -5.37
CA VAL A 197 4.44 16.98 -6.58
C VAL A 197 5.91 17.23 -6.25
N VAL A 198 6.76 16.24 -6.58
CA VAL A 198 8.22 16.39 -6.48
C VAL A 198 8.72 17.20 -7.67
N THR A 199 9.28 18.37 -7.41
CA THR A 199 9.68 19.35 -8.44
C THR A 199 11.10 19.83 -8.25
N LYS A 200 11.67 20.44 -9.30
CA LYS A 200 12.91 21.23 -9.25
C LYS A 200 12.54 22.72 -9.19
N THR A 201 12.79 23.34 -8.04
CA THR A 201 12.76 24.81 -7.92
C THR A 201 14.07 25.43 -8.34
N ASP A 202 15.20 24.70 -8.20
CA ASP A 202 16.53 25.09 -8.71
C ASP A 202 17.24 23.90 -9.35
N PRO A 203 17.11 23.71 -10.68
CA PRO A 203 17.76 22.58 -11.38
C PRO A 203 19.30 22.57 -11.27
N SER A 204 19.92 23.71 -10.99
CA SER A 204 21.40 23.81 -10.91
C SER A 204 21.97 23.17 -9.63
N LYS A 205 21.13 22.97 -8.60
CA LYS A 205 21.56 22.45 -7.29
C LYS A 205 21.35 20.94 -7.10
N GLY A 206 21.04 20.19 -8.15
CA GLY A 206 20.86 18.74 -8.07
C GLY A 206 19.79 18.35 -7.01
N ALA A 207 20.12 17.48 -6.05
CA ALA A 207 19.21 17.07 -4.99
C ALA A 207 18.73 18.25 -4.12
N LYS A 208 19.63 19.22 -3.83
CA LYS A 208 19.32 20.43 -3.04
C LYS A 208 18.44 21.45 -3.78
N GLY A 209 18.09 21.21 -5.03
CA GLY A 209 17.14 22.03 -5.77
C GLY A 209 15.76 21.39 -5.87
N THR A 210 15.51 20.29 -5.14
CA THR A 210 14.22 19.58 -5.12
C THR A 210 13.31 20.14 -4.05
N SER A 211 12.04 20.41 -4.40
CA SER A 211 11.00 20.88 -3.47
C SER A 211 9.73 20.04 -3.64
N LEU A 212 8.93 19.97 -2.58
CA LEU A 212 7.62 19.34 -2.56
C LEU A 212 6.55 20.42 -2.59
N ILE A 213 5.68 20.39 -3.59
CA ILE A 213 4.61 21.37 -3.75
C ILE A 213 3.27 20.66 -3.83
N VAL A 214 2.31 21.09 -3.03
CA VAL A 214 0.96 20.54 -3.01
C VAL A 214 0.12 21.18 -4.11
N VAL A 215 -0.56 20.35 -4.90
CA VAL A 215 -1.52 20.75 -5.93
C VAL A 215 -2.89 20.19 -5.56
N GLU A 216 -3.87 21.08 -5.31
CA GLU A 216 -5.29 20.73 -5.25
C GLU A 216 -5.81 20.77 -6.69
N THR A 217 -6.05 19.59 -7.26
CA THR A 217 -6.24 19.46 -8.73
C THR A 217 -7.52 20.09 -9.24
N ASP A 218 -8.53 20.24 -8.38
CA ASP A 218 -9.83 20.82 -8.73
C ASP A 218 -9.79 22.36 -8.69
N GLU A 219 -8.70 22.96 -8.17
CA GLU A 219 -8.53 24.41 -7.99
C GLU A 219 -7.57 25.04 -9.02
N VAL A 220 -7.04 24.23 -9.96
CA VAL A 220 -5.99 24.69 -10.88
C VAL A 220 -6.32 24.40 -12.35
N GLU A 221 -5.82 25.26 -13.24
CA GLU A 221 -5.82 25.03 -14.69
C GLU A 221 -4.47 24.42 -15.13
N GLY A 222 -4.43 23.79 -16.30
CA GLY A 222 -3.22 23.21 -16.88
C GLY A 222 -2.81 21.85 -16.30
N PHE A 223 -3.54 21.32 -15.33
CA PHE A 223 -3.38 19.96 -14.86
C PHE A 223 -4.24 19.00 -15.68
N GLU A 224 -3.63 17.91 -16.13
CA GLU A 224 -4.33 16.89 -16.92
C GLU A 224 -3.98 15.48 -16.38
N ARG A 225 -5.01 14.67 -16.16
CA ARG A 225 -4.87 13.24 -15.92
C ARG A 225 -4.75 12.53 -17.26
N GLY A 226 -3.62 11.86 -17.46
CA GLY A 226 -3.41 11.01 -18.62
C GLY A 226 -4.08 9.65 -18.45
N ARG A 227 -3.49 8.64 -19.05
CA ARG A 227 -4.04 7.29 -19.02
C ARG A 227 -4.02 6.72 -17.62
N ASN A 228 -5.09 6.00 -17.24
CA ASN A 228 -5.01 4.96 -16.24
C ASN A 228 -4.26 3.77 -16.86
N LEU A 229 -3.14 3.37 -16.24
CA LEU A 229 -2.20 2.42 -16.83
C LEU A 229 -2.67 0.97 -16.62
N ASP A 230 -2.74 0.19 -17.69
CA ASP A 230 -3.02 -1.24 -17.61
C ASP A 230 -1.83 -1.99 -16.96
N LYS A 231 -2.08 -2.67 -15.85
CA LYS A 231 -1.09 -3.34 -15.01
C LYS A 231 -1.26 -4.85 -15.02
N ILE A 232 -0.22 -5.58 -14.66
CA ILE A 232 -0.28 -7.04 -14.46
C ILE A 232 -1.22 -7.39 -13.31
N GLY A 233 -1.13 -6.66 -12.19
CA GLY A 233 -1.91 -6.83 -10.97
C GLY A 233 -2.39 -5.52 -10.39
N LEU A 234 -2.99 -5.57 -9.17
CA LEU A 234 -3.64 -4.42 -8.51
C LEU A 234 -4.59 -3.71 -9.47
N LYS A 235 -5.41 -4.47 -10.19
CA LYS A 235 -6.29 -3.93 -11.24
C LYS A 235 -7.27 -2.90 -10.72
N SER A 236 -7.77 -3.06 -9.52
CA SER A 236 -8.70 -2.13 -8.88
C SER A 236 -8.05 -0.82 -8.38
N ASN A 237 -6.71 -0.73 -8.38
CA ASN A 237 -6.00 0.49 -8.01
C ASN A 237 -5.66 1.30 -9.26
N ASP A 238 -6.10 2.55 -9.32
CA ASP A 238 -5.71 3.44 -10.41
C ASP A 238 -4.24 3.85 -10.29
N THR A 239 -3.58 3.89 -11.43
CA THR A 239 -2.16 4.25 -11.53
C THR A 239 -1.97 5.03 -12.84
N SER A 240 -1.58 6.29 -12.75
CA SER A 240 -1.75 7.22 -13.86
C SER A 240 -0.49 7.91 -14.34
N GLU A 241 -0.57 8.38 -15.57
CA GLU A 241 0.25 9.48 -16.08
C GLU A 241 -0.41 10.81 -15.69
N LEU A 242 0.39 11.79 -15.28
CA LEU A 242 -0.07 13.13 -14.92
C LEU A 242 0.74 14.18 -15.68
N PHE A 243 0.08 15.21 -16.17
CA PHE A 243 0.71 16.30 -16.93
C PHE A 243 0.43 17.64 -16.26
N PHE A 244 1.48 18.46 -16.20
CA PHE A 244 1.46 19.80 -15.63
C PHE A 244 1.93 20.80 -16.70
N ASN A 245 1.03 21.63 -17.15
CA ASN A 245 1.28 22.63 -18.22
C ASN A 245 0.98 24.01 -17.67
N ASP A 246 1.99 24.70 -17.14
CA ASP A 246 1.87 26.00 -16.46
C ASP A 246 0.85 25.96 -15.30
N VAL A 247 0.83 24.86 -14.56
CA VAL A 247 -0.05 24.73 -13.38
C VAL A 247 0.38 25.73 -12.33
N ARG A 248 -0.51 26.64 -11.96
CA ARG A 248 -0.22 27.73 -11.02
C ARG A 248 -0.81 27.45 -9.66
N VAL A 249 0.06 27.46 -8.65
CA VAL A 249 -0.31 27.30 -7.24
C VAL A 249 0.32 28.39 -6.39
N PRO A 250 -0.31 28.80 -5.27
CA PRO A 250 0.28 29.77 -4.35
C PRO A 250 1.63 29.29 -3.80
N THR A 251 2.56 30.20 -3.52
CA THR A 251 3.83 29.85 -2.87
C THR A 251 3.63 29.21 -1.49
N SER A 252 2.51 29.47 -0.84
CA SER A 252 2.09 28.81 0.40
C SER A 252 1.77 27.33 0.26
N ASN A 253 1.76 26.76 -0.95
CA ASN A 253 1.62 25.31 -1.17
C ASN A 253 2.96 24.54 -1.13
N LEU A 254 4.07 25.23 -0.94
CA LEU A 254 5.37 24.60 -0.64
C LEU A 254 5.29 23.87 0.70
N LEU A 255 5.69 22.59 0.75
CA LEU A 255 5.87 21.87 2.01
C LEU A 255 7.24 22.17 2.61
N GLY A 256 7.22 22.69 3.84
CA GLY A 256 8.40 23.21 4.53
C GLY A 256 8.55 24.72 4.40
N HIS A 257 9.57 25.26 5.05
CA HIS A 257 9.81 26.70 5.10
C HIS A 257 10.57 27.23 3.88
N ASP A 258 11.46 26.40 3.33
CA ASP A 258 12.41 26.78 2.28
C ASP A 258 12.36 25.86 1.08
N GLU A 259 12.59 26.43 -0.11
CA GLU A 259 12.84 25.66 -1.32
C GLU A 259 14.09 24.79 -1.18
N GLY A 260 14.15 23.66 -1.90
CA GLY A 260 15.32 22.78 -1.92
C GLY A 260 15.39 21.75 -0.79
N GLN A 261 14.41 21.69 0.11
CA GLN A 261 14.34 20.72 1.20
C GLN A 261 13.66 19.39 0.80
N GLY A 262 13.01 19.35 -0.34
CA GLY A 262 12.17 18.20 -0.75
C GLY A 262 12.91 16.87 -0.77
N PHE A 263 14.17 16.83 -1.20
CA PHE A 263 14.93 15.58 -1.21
C PHE A 263 15.20 15.04 0.21
N VAL A 264 15.50 15.92 1.17
CA VAL A 264 15.70 15.56 2.58
C VAL A 264 14.39 15.06 3.17
N GLN A 265 13.28 15.74 2.91
CA GLN A 265 11.94 15.35 3.34
C GLN A 265 11.58 13.95 2.82
N LEU A 266 11.85 13.65 1.54
CA LEU A 266 11.67 12.30 0.98
C LEU A 266 12.50 11.27 1.75
N MET A 267 13.79 11.52 1.96
CA MET A 267 14.68 10.56 2.64
C MET A 267 14.23 10.28 4.08
N GLN A 268 13.67 11.27 4.78
CA GLN A 268 13.18 11.11 6.16
C GLN A 268 11.88 10.28 6.24
N GLN A 269 11.01 10.33 5.23
CA GLN A 269 9.76 9.57 5.20
C GLN A 269 9.93 8.13 4.68
N LEU A 270 10.93 7.86 3.86
CA LEU A 270 11.15 6.55 3.24
C LEU A 270 11.16 5.35 4.22
N PRO A 271 11.69 5.42 5.45
CA PRO A 271 11.61 4.30 6.38
C PRO A 271 10.17 3.84 6.65
N GLN A 272 9.25 4.76 6.91
CA GLN A 272 7.83 4.46 7.10
C GLN A 272 7.18 3.91 5.82
N GLU A 273 7.45 4.52 4.67
CA GLU A 273 6.93 4.06 3.38
C GLU A 273 7.35 2.62 3.07
N ARG A 274 8.62 2.27 3.34
CA ARG A 274 9.14 0.91 3.19
C ARG A 274 8.52 -0.08 4.16
N LEU A 275 8.31 0.34 5.41
CA LEU A 275 7.68 -0.51 6.42
C LEU A 275 6.22 -0.80 6.07
N GLN A 276 5.47 0.19 5.56
CA GLN A 276 4.10 0.01 5.06
C GLN A 276 4.03 -1.06 3.95
N ILE A 277 5.00 -1.07 3.02
CA ILE A 277 5.10 -2.12 2.00
C ILE A 277 5.38 -3.49 2.66
N GLY A 278 6.20 -3.51 3.69
CA GLY A 278 6.46 -4.71 4.50
C GLY A 278 5.20 -5.25 5.18
N THR A 279 4.33 -4.36 5.68
CA THR A 279 3.02 -4.71 6.26
C THR A 279 2.14 -5.45 5.27
N THR A 280 1.96 -4.86 4.09
CA THR A 280 1.19 -5.50 3.00
C THR A 280 1.78 -6.86 2.63
N ALA A 281 3.11 -6.95 2.54
CA ALA A 281 3.78 -8.19 2.13
C ALA A 281 3.57 -9.33 3.13
N ILE A 282 3.75 -9.08 4.45
CA ILE A 282 3.60 -10.14 5.46
C ILE A 282 2.15 -10.57 5.62
N ALA A 283 1.20 -9.63 5.62
CA ALA A 283 -0.23 -9.95 5.70
C ALA A 283 -0.70 -10.79 4.50
N ALA A 284 -0.23 -10.46 3.28
CA ALA A 284 -0.51 -11.26 2.10
C ALA A 284 0.11 -12.66 2.15
N VAL A 285 1.31 -12.82 2.72
CA VAL A 285 1.94 -14.14 2.98
C VAL A 285 1.04 -15.00 3.88
N GLU A 286 0.54 -14.42 4.95
CA GLU A 286 -0.32 -15.11 5.92
C GLU A 286 -1.62 -15.56 5.27
N ARG A 287 -2.27 -14.68 4.53
CA ARG A 287 -3.49 -15.02 3.80
C ARG A 287 -3.26 -16.12 2.76
N ALA A 288 -2.20 -16.05 1.96
CA ALA A 288 -1.89 -17.07 0.97
C ALA A 288 -1.68 -18.45 1.59
N LEU A 289 -0.96 -18.51 2.72
CA LEU A 289 -0.73 -19.76 3.45
C LEU A 289 -2.01 -20.31 4.04
N ALA A 290 -2.84 -19.50 4.69
CA ALA A 290 -4.12 -19.93 5.26
C ALA A 290 -5.02 -20.54 4.17
N LEU A 291 -5.26 -19.81 3.09
CA LEU A 291 -6.06 -20.27 1.94
C LEU A 291 -5.51 -21.57 1.33
N THR A 292 -4.19 -21.67 1.21
CA THR A 292 -3.55 -22.85 0.62
C THR A 292 -3.63 -24.07 1.52
N ILE A 293 -3.45 -23.89 2.84
CA ILE A 293 -3.57 -24.98 3.81
C ILE A 293 -4.99 -25.56 3.79
N ASP A 294 -6.02 -24.71 3.76
CA ASP A 294 -7.40 -25.16 3.70
C ASP A 294 -7.69 -25.87 2.36
N TYR A 295 -7.24 -25.30 1.25
CA TYR A 295 -7.38 -25.94 -0.05
C TYR A 295 -6.75 -27.33 -0.12
N VAL A 296 -5.52 -27.53 0.37
CA VAL A 296 -4.83 -28.84 0.29
C VAL A 296 -5.37 -29.86 1.29
N LYS A 297 -6.05 -29.44 2.36
CA LYS A 297 -6.80 -30.34 3.26
C LYS A 297 -8.03 -30.94 2.59
N GLU A 298 -8.72 -30.17 1.78
CA GLU A 298 -9.98 -30.55 1.15
C GLU A 298 -9.75 -31.25 -0.20
N ARG A 299 -8.82 -30.73 -1.02
CA ARG A 299 -8.53 -31.25 -2.35
C ARG A 299 -7.89 -32.62 -2.29
N LYS A 300 -8.48 -33.57 -3.00
CA LYS A 300 -8.00 -34.97 -3.10
C LYS A 300 -7.43 -35.29 -4.47
N ALA A 301 -6.34 -36.07 -4.50
CA ALA A 301 -5.75 -36.68 -5.66
C ALA A 301 -5.16 -38.04 -5.24
N PHE A 302 -5.20 -39.04 -6.16
CA PHE A 302 -4.69 -40.40 -5.90
C PHE A 302 -5.27 -41.03 -4.61
N GLY A 303 -6.54 -40.75 -4.30
CA GLY A 303 -7.28 -41.32 -3.18
C GLY A 303 -7.08 -40.70 -1.82
N LYS A 304 -6.27 -39.61 -1.69
CA LYS A 304 -5.99 -38.93 -0.42
C LYS A 304 -5.93 -37.41 -0.58
N ALA A 305 -5.97 -36.68 0.52
CA ALA A 305 -5.84 -35.22 0.50
C ALA A 305 -4.46 -34.79 -0.01
N ILE A 306 -4.38 -33.65 -0.70
CA ILE A 306 -3.09 -33.12 -1.17
C ILE A 306 -2.11 -32.89 0.00
N LEU A 307 -2.62 -32.50 1.17
CA LEU A 307 -1.82 -32.33 2.38
C LEU A 307 -1.13 -33.65 2.84
N GLU A 308 -1.66 -34.82 2.50
CA GLU A 308 -1.08 -36.11 2.90
C GLU A 308 0.16 -36.50 2.09
N PHE A 309 0.48 -35.77 1.03
CA PHE A 309 1.72 -35.98 0.28
C PHE A 309 2.90 -35.32 0.99
N GLN A 310 3.98 -36.08 1.20
CA GLN A 310 5.14 -35.63 1.96
C GLN A 310 5.77 -34.34 1.38
N ASN A 311 5.82 -34.22 0.05
CA ASN A 311 6.32 -33.00 -0.60
C ASN A 311 5.48 -31.76 -0.23
N THR A 312 4.15 -31.88 -0.17
CA THR A 312 3.25 -30.80 0.25
C THR A 312 3.51 -30.41 1.71
N GLN A 313 3.65 -31.41 2.57
CA GLN A 313 3.95 -31.18 4.00
C GLN A 313 5.27 -30.44 4.19
N PHE A 314 6.32 -30.82 3.47
CA PHE A 314 7.62 -30.17 3.57
C PHE A 314 7.57 -28.72 3.07
N LYS A 315 6.94 -28.49 1.92
CA LYS A 315 6.75 -27.13 1.39
C LYS A 315 6.02 -26.22 2.38
N LEU A 316 4.88 -26.66 2.90
CA LEU A 316 4.12 -25.85 3.86
C LEU A 316 4.87 -25.65 5.17
N ALA A 317 5.65 -26.61 5.64
CA ALA A 317 6.49 -26.46 6.82
C ALA A 317 7.59 -25.40 6.61
N GLU A 318 8.27 -25.42 5.46
CA GLU A 318 9.26 -24.41 5.07
C GLU A 318 8.63 -23.02 5.01
N LEU A 319 7.52 -22.87 4.27
CA LEU A 319 6.84 -21.57 4.07
C LEU A 319 6.30 -21.02 5.40
N LYS A 320 5.72 -21.87 6.26
CA LYS A 320 5.25 -21.45 7.58
C LYS A 320 6.41 -20.98 8.46
N THR A 321 7.56 -21.66 8.41
CA THR A 321 8.76 -21.27 9.16
C THR A 321 9.24 -19.88 8.72
N GLU A 322 9.35 -19.65 7.41
CA GLU A 322 9.77 -18.36 6.85
C GLU A 322 8.77 -17.25 7.15
N ALA A 323 7.46 -17.54 7.09
CA ALA A 323 6.42 -16.59 7.51
C ALA A 323 6.54 -16.21 8.98
N THR A 324 6.85 -17.20 9.86
CA THR A 324 7.08 -16.94 11.28
C THR A 324 8.28 -16.02 11.50
N ILE A 325 9.40 -16.27 10.83
CA ILE A 325 10.59 -15.41 10.88
C ILE A 325 10.26 -14.01 10.37
N GLY A 326 9.53 -13.92 9.26
CA GLY A 326 9.09 -12.65 8.68
C GLY A 326 8.21 -11.85 9.62
N ARG A 327 7.24 -12.49 10.28
CA ARG A 327 6.36 -11.85 11.24
C ARG A 327 7.13 -11.33 12.47
N VAL A 328 8.07 -12.10 13.01
CA VAL A 328 8.92 -11.66 14.12
C VAL A 328 9.75 -10.42 13.73
N PHE A 329 10.40 -10.46 12.58
CA PHE A 329 11.19 -9.33 12.09
C PHE A 329 10.34 -8.10 11.81
N TYR A 330 9.18 -8.27 11.18
CA TYR A 330 8.23 -7.20 10.94
C TYR A 330 7.75 -6.56 12.26
N ASN A 331 7.38 -7.38 13.25
CA ASN A 331 6.93 -6.90 14.56
C ASN A 331 8.00 -6.06 15.27
N ASP A 332 9.27 -6.47 15.21
CA ASP A 332 10.40 -5.69 15.73
C ASP A 332 10.55 -4.34 14.99
N CYS A 333 10.42 -4.33 13.67
CA CYS A 333 10.48 -3.11 12.88
C CYS A 333 9.37 -2.12 13.21
N VAL A 334 8.13 -2.59 13.41
CA VAL A 334 6.99 -1.74 13.82
C VAL A 334 7.22 -1.17 15.21
N ALA A 335 7.63 -2.01 16.18
CA ALA A 335 7.95 -1.55 17.53
C ALA A 335 9.01 -0.44 17.51
N ARG A 336 10.12 -0.66 16.81
CA ARG A 336 11.18 0.36 16.64
C ARG A 336 10.66 1.63 15.97
N HIS A 337 9.76 1.51 14.97
CA HIS A 337 9.22 2.69 14.30
C HIS A 337 8.37 3.54 15.22
N ILE A 338 7.51 2.91 16.03
CA ILE A 338 6.67 3.58 17.03
C ILE A 338 7.54 4.32 18.06
N ASP A 339 8.65 3.69 18.47
CA ASP A 339 9.61 4.27 19.42
C ASP A 339 10.57 5.30 18.77
N GLY A 340 10.42 5.60 17.48
CA GLY A 340 11.26 6.54 16.72
C GLY A 340 12.67 6.00 16.41
N GLY A 341 12.92 4.71 16.58
CA GLY A 341 14.23 4.08 16.42
C GLY A 341 14.42 3.23 15.15
N LEU A 342 13.47 3.24 14.21
CA LEU A 342 13.64 2.51 12.95
C LEU A 342 14.58 3.27 12.01
N ASP A 343 15.78 2.74 11.81
CA ASP A 343 16.74 3.29 10.89
C ASP A 343 16.46 2.93 9.41
N PRO A 344 16.96 3.72 8.42
CA PRO A 344 16.71 3.48 7.00
C PRO A 344 17.26 2.15 6.47
N VAL A 345 18.30 1.59 7.09
CA VAL A 345 18.91 0.32 6.68
C VAL A 345 18.02 -0.84 7.09
N THR A 346 17.56 -0.86 8.35
CA THR A 346 16.62 -1.86 8.86
C THR A 346 15.28 -1.81 8.10
N ALA A 347 14.74 -0.61 7.81
CA ALA A 347 13.56 -0.47 6.97
C ALA A 347 13.76 -1.02 5.55
N SER A 348 14.96 -0.84 4.99
CA SER A 348 15.31 -1.42 3.68
C SER A 348 15.40 -2.95 3.73
N MET A 349 15.94 -3.51 4.81
CA MET A 349 15.94 -4.96 5.03
C MET A 349 14.51 -5.52 5.10
N ALA A 350 13.64 -4.89 5.87
CA ALA A 350 12.25 -5.30 6.00
C ALA A 350 11.55 -5.28 4.64
N LYS A 351 11.65 -4.18 3.88
CA LYS A 351 11.00 -4.05 2.59
C LYS A 351 11.46 -5.11 1.61
N TYR A 352 12.77 -5.27 1.38
CA TYR A 352 13.23 -6.19 0.34
C TYR A 352 12.99 -7.65 0.72
N TRP A 353 13.28 -8.01 1.98
CA TRP A 353 13.20 -9.42 2.40
C TRP A 353 11.74 -9.90 2.47
N LEU A 354 10.84 -9.11 3.06
CA LEU A 354 9.41 -9.46 3.14
C LEU A 354 8.74 -9.53 1.77
N THR A 355 9.11 -8.66 0.83
CA THR A 355 8.55 -8.70 -0.52
C THR A 355 9.13 -9.82 -1.38
N ASP A 356 10.39 -10.23 -1.15
CA ASP A 356 10.97 -11.43 -1.77
C ASP A 356 10.30 -12.70 -1.19
N LEU A 357 10.07 -12.76 0.12
CA LEU A 357 9.32 -13.83 0.78
C LEU A 357 7.90 -13.93 0.21
N GLN A 358 7.19 -12.80 0.10
CA GLN A 358 5.86 -12.76 -0.49
C GLN A 358 5.85 -13.38 -1.89
N GLY A 359 6.79 -12.98 -2.76
CA GLY A 359 6.88 -13.53 -4.10
C GLY A 359 7.11 -15.04 -4.12
N LYS A 360 7.97 -15.55 -3.22
CA LYS A 360 8.21 -17.00 -3.05
C LYS A 360 6.95 -17.73 -2.58
N VAL A 361 6.28 -17.22 -1.55
CA VAL A 361 5.07 -17.82 -0.99
C VAL A 361 3.95 -17.85 -2.02
N MET A 362 3.74 -16.75 -2.77
CA MET A 362 2.71 -16.71 -3.81
C MET A 362 2.94 -17.76 -4.89
N ASP A 363 4.18 -17.95 -5.34
CA ASP A 363 4.54 -18.93 -6.37
C ASP A 363 4.29 -20.36 -5.90
N GLU A 364 4.78 -20.71 -4.72
CA GLU A 364 4.63 -22.05 -4.14
C GLU A 364 3.16 -22.38 -3.79
N CYS A 365 2.41 -21.40 -3.25
CA CYS A 365 0.99 -21.55 -2.95
C CYS A 365 0.17 -21.75 -4.23
N LEU A 366 0.42 -20.93 -5.26
CA LEU A 366 -0.23 -21.09 -6.56
C LEU A 366 0.04 -22.48 -7.15
N GLN A 367 1.29 -22.96 -7.07
CA GLN A 367 1.67 -24.30 -7.55
C GLN A 367 0.88 -25.40 -6.81
N LEU A 368 0.67 -25.27 -5.49
CA LEU A 368 -0.11 -26.24 -4.70
C LEU A 368 -1.60 -26.28 -5.06
N HIS A 369 -2.15 -25.21 -5.65
CA HIS A 369 -3.51 -25.18 -6.20
C HIS A 369 -3.62 -25.89 -7.57
N GLY A 370 -2.49 -26.19 -8.24
CA GLY A 370 -2.47 -26.81 -9.56
C GLY A 370 -3.20 -25.96 -10.61
N GLY A 371 -3.97 -26.58 -11.49
CA GLY A 371 -4.70 -25.86 -12.55
C GLY A 371 -5.67 -24.78 -12.03
N TYR A 372 -6.23 -24.96 -10.85
CA TYR A 372 -7.10 -23.96 -10.23
C TYR A 372 -6.32 -22.70 -9.77
N GLY A 373 -5.04 -22.84 -9.41
CA GLY A 373 -4.19 -21.69 -9.10
C GLY A 373 -3.97 -20.74 -10.28
N TYR A 374 -4.16 -21.22 -11.52
CA TYR A 374 -4.03 -20.41 -12.74
C TYR A 374 -5.35 -19.75 -13.19
N MET A 375 -6.45 -20.00 -12.46
CA MET A 375 -7.76 -19.44 -12.76
C MET A 375 -8.05 -18.21 -11.92
N ASN A 376 -8.48 -17.12 -12.58
CA ASN A 376 -8.78 -15.85 -11.91
C ASN A 376 -9.90 -15.90 -10.86
N GLU A 377 -10.72 -16.95 -10.90
CA GLU A 377 -11.76 -17.23 -9.91
C GLU A 377 -11.18 -17.59 -8.52
N TYR A 378 -9.91 -18.01 -8.47
CA TYR A 378 -9.24 -18.36 -7.22
C TYR A 378 -8.41 -17.18 -6.70
N PRO A 379 -8.56 -16.82 -5.41
CA PRO A 379 -7.86 -15.69 -4.82
C PRO A 379 -6.35 -15.73 -5.01
N ILE A 380 -5.75 -16.92 -4.96
CA ILE A 380 -4.29 -17.08 -5.11
C ILE A 380 -3.75 -16.59 -6.45
N ALA A 381 -4.52 -16.69 -7.54
CA ALA A 381 -4.14 -16.20 -8.86
C ALA A 381 -4.01 -14.67 -8.86
N ARG A 382 -4.96 -13.97 -8.20
CA ARG A 382 -4.90 -12.51 -8.03
C ARG A 382 -3.74 -12.12 -7.12
N MET A 383 -3.60 -12.77 -5.97
CA MET A 383 -2.51 -12.52 -5.02
C MET A 383 -1.13 -12.67 -5.66
N PHE A 384 -0.95 -13.67 -6.54
CA PHE A 384 0.29 -13.86 -7.30
C PHE A 384 0.61 -12.66 -8.22
N ARG A 385 -0.39 -12.16 -8.95
CA ARG A 385 -0.21 -10.99 -9.85
C ARG A 385 0.07 -9.72 -9.04
N ASP A 386 -0.68 -9.50 -7.97
CA ASP A 386 -0.63 -8.29 -7.16
C ASP A 386 0.69 -8.18 -6.38
N ALA A 387 1.23 -9.31 -5.91
CA ALA A 387 2.49 -9.36 -5.20
C ALA A 387 3.69 -8.88 -6.04
N ARG A 388 3.62 -8.98 -7.38
CA ARG A 388 4.80 -8.77 -8.23
C ARG A 388 5.36 -7.35 -8.15
N VAL A 389 4.53 -6.34 -8.01
CA VAL A 389 4.94 -4.93 -7.96
C VAL A 389 5.65 -4.56 -6.66
N GLN A 390 5.44 -5.31 -5.57
CA GLN A 390 5.99 -5.03 -4.24
C GLN A 390 7.54 -4.95 -4.23
N ARG A 391 8.20 -5.68 -5.12
CA ARG A 391 9.66 -5.63 -5.29
C ARG A 391 10.15 -4.43 -6.11
N ILE A 392 9.25 -3.66 -6.72
CA ILE A 392 9.56 -2.59 -7.67
C ILE A 392 9.34 -1.22 -7.05
N TYR A 393 8.13 -0.94 -6.56
CA TYR A 393 7.79 0.39 -6.03
C TYR A 393 8.36 0.63 -4.62
N GLY A 394 8.31 1.88 -4.14
CA GLY A 394 8.93 2.28 -2.87
C GLY A 394 10.46 2.11 -2.84
N GLY A 395 11.10 2.10 -4.02
CA GLY A 395 12.48 1.72 -4.27
C GLY A 395 12.61 0.22 -4.56
N THR A 396 13.27 -0.14 -5.69
CA THR A 396 13.45 -1.55 -6.06
C THR A 396 14.24 -2.31 -5.00
N ASN A 397 14.09 -3.63 -4.94
CA ASN A 397 14.82 -4.46 -3.98
C ASN A 397 16.34 -4.36 -4.20
N GLU A 398 16.79 -4.08 -5.41
CA GLU A 398 18.21 -3.79 -5.72
C GLU A 398 18.66 -2.50 -5.05
N ILE A 399 17.85 -1.44 -5.04
CA ILE A 399 18.14 -0.20 -4.31
C ILE A 399 18.16 -0.45 -2.81
N MET A 400 17.25 -1.27 -2.27
CA MET A 400 17.28 -1.65 -0.85
C MET A 400 18.59 -2.36 -0.49
N LYS A 401 19.01 -3.34 -1.29
CA LYS A 401 20.27 -4.07 -1.12
C LYS A 401 21.48 -3.15 -1.23
N LEU A 402 21.45 -2.17 -2.14
CA LEU A 402 22.52 -1.17 -2.27
C LEU A 402 22.64 -0.30 -1.00
N LEU A 403 21.52 0.12 -0.42
CA LEU A 403 21.50 0.92 0.82
C LEU A 403 22.05 0.14 2.00
N ILE A 404 21.68 -1.14 2.12
CA ILE A 404 22.22 -2.04 3.13
C ILE A 404 23.73 -2.24 2.93
N ALA A 405 24.18 -2.51 1.70
CA ALA A 405 25.59 -2.73 1.40
C ALA A 405 26.45 -1.49 1.72
N ARG A 406 25.91 -0.28 1.56
CA ARG A 406 26.63 0.96 1.92
C ARG A 406 26.78 1.19 3.42
N SER A 407 26.09 0.41 4.27
CA SER A 407 26.20 0.47 5.74
C SER A 407 27.22 -0.54 6.28
N LEU A 408 27.76 -1.42 5.46
CA LEU A 408 28.80 -2.38 5.80
C LEU A 408 30.18 -1.73 5.83
#